data_31f937ceceda5022eb30d327fe784395
#
_entry.id   31f937ceceda5022eb30d327fe784395
#
_cell.length_a   1.000
_cell.length_b   1.000
_cell.length_c   1.000
_cell.angle_alpha   90.00
_cell.angle_beta   90.00
_cell.angle_gamma   90.00
#
_symmetry.space_group_name_H-M   'P 1'
#
loop_
_entity.id
_entity.type
_entity.pdbx_description
1 polymer ?
#
loop_
_entity_poly.entity_id
_entity_poly.type
_entity_poly.pdbx_seq_one_letter_code
_entity_poly.pdbx_strand_id
1 'polypeptide(L)'
;MALAAINGVMGDRFKANSSPLATNMGFYHQNRPLALTTRQFEAAEHSLSRRLVVFVHGLSCHEQMWAFPSQEDQLERASYGSLLMQEEGATPLYLRYNSGLHISENGRLLSVLLEELLQVYPEPIEELVLVGHSLGGLLIRSACHYGRQTTCNWVARLSKAIYLGTPHHGVPWQSLTANMLLRWSASNNLLVQKLYSLYEGRSASVRDIVDMALIDEHWQSEEPSKPVDWFDGIEHFFIAGSINEDPNHLISHAFGDVLVPIGSAQARSALHGHMPAPRNLQQNCALIPGVKHIALAHNIEVYAQLRQWLNEGQSLPQKLAHA
;
A
#
# COMPACT_ATOMS: atom_id res chain seq x y z
N MET A 1 12.74 -4.10 -10.99
CA MET A 1 12.99 -4.63 -9.64
C MET A 1 14.22 -4.00 -8.97
N ALA A 2 15.43 -4.05 -9.56
CA ALA A 2 16.64 -3.52 -8.90
C ALA A 2 16.55 -2.05 -8.47
N LEU A 3 16.04 -1.16 -9.32
CA LEU A 3 15.90 0.26 -9.00
C LEU A 3 14.95 0.52 -7.82
N ALA A 4 13.84 -0.19 -7.73
CA ALA A 4 12.90 -0.07 -6.61
C ALA A 4 13.52 -0.53 -5.30
N ALA A 5 14.26 -1.65 -5.33
CA ALA A 5 14.98 -2.14 -4.17
C ALA A 5 16.02 -1.12 -3.65
N ILE A 6 16.78 -0.51 -4.57
CA ILE A 6 17.78 0.50 -4.22
C ILE A 6 17.09 1.78 -3.70
N ASN A 7 15.98 2.22 -4.32
CA ASN A 7 15.22 3.38 -3.82
C ASN A 7 14.67 3.13 -2.41
N GLY A 8 14.21 1.94 -2.07
CA GLY A 8 13.76 1.64 -0.72
C GLY A 8 14.82 1.84 0.36
N VAL A 9 16.11 1.76 -0.01
CA VAL A 9 17.26 1.85 0.94
C VAL A 9 17.97 3.19 0.88
N MET A 10 18.09 3.78 -0.31
CA MET A 10 18.89 4.97 -0.58
C MET A 10 18.10 6.07 -1.28
N GLY A 11 16.79 5.93 -1.40
CA GLY A 11 15.95 6.83 -2.17
C GLY A 11 15.96 8.26 -1.65
N ASP A 12 16.02 8.44 -0.33
CA ASP A 12 16.19 9.73 0.33
C ASP A 12 17.50 10.42 -0.09
N ARG A 13 18.60 9.68 -0.15
CA ARG A 13 19.91 10.20 -0.61
C ARG A 13 19.91 10.48 -2.11
N PHE A 14 19.26 9.65 -2.92
CA PHE A 14 19.13 9.92 -4.34
C PHE A 14 18.39 11.22 -4.60
N LYS A 15 17.32 11.47 -3.87
CA LYS A 15 16.57 12.72 -3.98
C LYS A 15 17.39 13.91 -3.50
N ALA A 16 18.04 13.81 -2.33
CA ALA A 16 18.87 14.88 -1.77
C ALA A 16 20.01 15.29 -2.71
N ASN A 17 20.56 14.34 -3.48
CA ASN A 17 21.64 14.56 -4.45
C ASN A 17 21.13 14.79 -5.89
N SER A 18 19.82 15.01 -6.10
CA SER A 18 19.22 15.17 -7.43
C SER A 18 19.63 14.07 -8.42
N SER A 19 19.79 12.85 -7.92
CA SER A 19 20.21 11.71 -8.72
C SER A 19 19.11 11.27 -9.70
N PRO A 20 19.45 10.95 -10.97
CA PRO A 20 18.51 10.39 -11.93
C PRO A 20 17.98 9.00 -11.53
N LEU A 21 18.56 8.38 -10.49
CA LEU A 21 18.08 7.12 -9.91
C LEU A 21 16.93 7.31 -8.91
N ALA A 22 16.64 8.54 -8.49
CA ALA A 22 15.50 8.82 -7.64
C ALA A 22 14.20 8.56 -8.43
N THR A 23 13.36 7.67 -7.91
CA THR A 23 12.05 7.38 -8.51
C THR A 23 11.09 8.54 -8.24
N ASN A 24 10.49 9.09 -9.29
CA ASN A 24 9.41 10.04 -9.15
C ASN A 24 8.08 9.32 -8.89
N MET A 25 7.20 9.97 -8.12
CA MET A 25 5.86 9.47 -7.89
C MET A 25 4.99 9.64 -9.15
N GLY A 26 4.19 8.63 -9.47
CA GLY A 26 3.24 8.67 -10.57
C GLY A 26 2.43 7.38 -10.67
N PHE A 27 1.33 7.45 -11.42
CA PHE A 27 0.57 6.26 -11.74
C PHE A 27 1.15 5.50 -12.93
N TYR A 28 0.96 4.21 -12.91
CA TYR A 28 1.41 3.28 -13.94
C TYR A 28 0.27 2.37 -14.36
N HIS A 29 0.20 2.08 -15.64
CA HIS A 29 -0.69 1.11 -16.23
C HIS A 29 0.12 0.22 -17.16
N GLN A 30 0.02 -1.10 -17.02
CA GLN A 30 0.78 -2.08 -17.81
C GLN A 30 2.29 -1.75 -17.88
N ASN A 31 2.91 -1.40 -16.76
CA ASN A 31 4.32 -1.01 -16.62
C ASN A 31 4.74 0.29 -17.35
N ARG A 32 3.80 1.04 -17.88
CA ARG A 32 4.07 2.33 -18.53
C ARG A 32 3.60 3.46 -17.62
N PRO A 33 4.35 4.56 -17.51
CA PRO A 33 3.90 5.72 -16.78
C PRO A 33 2.62 6.27 -17.44
N LEU A 34 1.62 6.53 -16.61
CA LEU A 34 0.37 7.15 -17.02
C LEU A 34 0.49 8.66 -16.79
N ALA A 35 0.54 9.43 -17.86
CA ALA A 35 0.48 10.88 -17.74
C ALA A 35 -0.93 11.30 -17.30
N LEU A 36 -1.00 12.17 -16.29
CA LEU A 36 -2.29 12.70 -15.82
C LEU A 36 -2.83 13.74 -16.79
N THR A 37 -3.40 13.27 -17.88
CA THR A 37 -4.09 14.09 -18.88
C THR A 37 -5.36 13.39 -19.32
N THR A 38 -6.43 14.13 -19.56
CA THR A 38 -7.71 13.59 -20.05
C THR A 38 -7.51 12.72 -21.29
N ARG A 39 -6.67 13.18 -22.24
CA ARG A 39 -6.36 12.44 -23.47
C ARG A 39 -5.75 11.06 -23.21
N GLN A 40 -4.91 10.92 -22.18
CA GLN A 40 -4.27 9.64 -21.85
C GLN A 40 -5.30 8.63 -21.32
N PHE A 41 -6.26 9.08 -20.52
CA PHE A 41 -7.36 8.24 -20.06
C PHE A 41 -8.32 7.86 -21.19
N GLU A 42 -8.67 8.80 -22.06
CA GLU A 42 -9.52 8.53 -23.22
C GLU A 42 -8.88 7.57 -24.23
N ALA A 43 -7.55 7.61 -24.36
CA ALA A 43 -6.80 6.71 -25.23
C ALA A 43 -6.62 5.29 -24.63
N ALA A 44 -6.92 5.09 -23.33
CA ALA A 44 -6.93 3.76 -22.75
C ALA A 44 -8.14 3.00 -23.28
N GLU A 45 -7.91 1.89 -23.98
CA GLU A 45 -8.95 1.08 -24.68
C GLU A 45 -10.01 0.46 -23.74
N HIS A 46 -9.97 0.75 -22.46
CA HIS A 46 -10.84 0.19 -21.44
C HIS A 46 -11.91 1.21 -21.04
N SER A 47 -13.12 0.75 -20.85
CA SER A 47 -14.20 1.57 -20.29
C SER A 47 -13.80 2.11 -18.94
N LEU A 48 -13.62 3.43 -18.85
CA LEU A 48 -13.34 4.11 -17.60
C LEU A 48 -14.54 3.96 -16.67
N SER A 49 -14.28 3.60 -15.43
CA SER A 49 -15.30 3.40 -14.40
C SER A 49 -15.35 4.58 -13.46
N ARG A 50 -16.52 4.82 -12.88
CA ARG A 50 -16.69 5.80 -11.79
C ARG A 50 -16.15 5.30 -10.45
N ARG A 51 -15.76 3.99 -10.39
CA ARG A 51 -15.06 3.38 -9.27
C ARG A 51 -13.59 3.22 -9.60
N LEU A 52 -12.73 3.92 -8.87
CA LEU A 52 -11.29 3.82 -8.98
C LEU A 52 -10.71 3.05 -7.81
N VAL A 53 -9.79 2.13 -8.09
CA VAL A 53 -9.02 1.40 -7.08
C VAL A 53 -7.53 1.68 -7.28
N VAL A 54 -6.93 2.39 -6.34
CA VAL A 54 -5.50 2.74 -6.38
C VAL A 54 -4.70 1.79 -5.51
N PHE A 55 -3.73 1.11 -6.11
CA PHE A 55 -2.85 0.16 -5.46
C PHE A 55 -1.51 0.81 -5.10
N VAL A 56 -1.15 0.80 -3.81
CA VAL A 56 0.05 1.42 -3.24
C VAL A 56 0.98 0.35 -2.70
N HIS A 57 2.13 0.17 -3.35
CA HIS A 57 3.10 -0.88 -3.01
C HIS A 57 3.86 -0.63 -1.71
N GLY A 58 4.55 -1.67 -1.20
CA GLY A 58 5.37 -1.59 0.00
C GLY A 58 6.81 -1.13 -0.24
N LEU A 59 7.59 -1.14 0.85
CA LEU A 59 9.02 -0.79 0.86
C LEU A 59 9.80 -1.65 -0.14
N SER A 60 10.67 -1.01 -0.92
CA SER A 60 11.55 -1.67 -1.91
C SER A 60 10.80 -2.44 -3.00
N CYS A 61 9.52 -2.15 -3.20
CA CYS A 61 8.66 -2.73 -4.22
C CYS A 61 8.33 -1.73 -5.33
N HIS A 62 7.58 -2.17 -6.30
CA HIS A 62 6.98 -1.35 -7.36
C HIS A 62 5.66 -2.01 -7.82
N GLU A 63 4.93 -1.40 -8.73
CA GLU A 63 3.59 -1.82 -9.12
C GLU A 63 3.46 -3.26 -9.62
N GLN A 64 4.53 -3.87 -10.13
CA GLN A 64 4.48 -5.26 -10.61
C GLN A 64 4.30 -6.30 -9.49
N MET A 65 4.45 -5.89 -8.22
CA MET A 65 4.22 -6.81 -7.10
C MET A 65 2.76 -7.32 -7.02
N TRP A 66 1.83 -6.58 -7.63
CA TRP A 66 0.40 -6.92 -7.63
C TRP A 66 0.02 -8.03 -8.64
N ALA A 67 0.96 -8.41 -9.51
CA ALA A 67 0.75 -9.48 -10.47
C ALA A 67 0.91 -10.85 -9.81
N PHE A 68 -0.01 -11.77 -10.08
CA PHE A 68 0.14 -13.16 -9.67
C PHE A 68 1.40 -13.78 -10.27
N PRO A 69 2.10 -14.68 -9.54
CA PRO A 69 3.22 -15.43 -10.09
C PRO A 69 2.73 -16.22 -11.31
N SER A 70 3.40 -16.07 -12.46
CA SER A 70 3.05 -16.85 -13.66
C SER A 70 3.41 -18.32 -13.45
N GLN A 71 2.45 -19.20 -13.61
CA GLN A 71 2.74 -20.56 -14.08
C GLN A 71 2.96 -20.43 -15.58
N GLU A 72 4.11 -20.92 -16.02
CA GLU A 72 4.66 -20.91 -17.39
C GLU A 72 3.70 -20.51 -18.54
N ASP A 73 4.14 -19.54 -19.37
CA ASP A 73 3.62 -19.20 -20.71
C ASP A 73 2.26 -18.47 -20.88
N GLN A 74 1.70 -17.81 -19.91
CA GLN A 74 0.55 -16.93 -20.19
C GLN A 74 0.95 -15.46 -20.32
N LEU A 75 0.65 -14.90 -21.48
CA LEU A 75 1.08 -13.59 -22.00
C LEU A 75 0.65 -12.34 -21.20
N GLU A 76 -0.31 -12.44 -20.29
CA GLU A 76 -0.70 -11.36 -19.38
C GLU A 76 -0.81 -11.91 -17.96
N ARG A 77 0.07 -11.45 -17.09
CA ARG A 77 -0.01 -11.77 -15.66
C ARG A 77 -1.24 -11.09 -15.06
N ALA A 78 -2.26 -11.87 -14.71
CA ALA A 78 -3.38 -11.37 -13.94
C ALA A 78 -2.89 -10.69 -12.66
N SER A 79 -3.60 -9.67 -12.20
CA SER A 79 -3.34 -8.93 -10.96
C SER A 79 -4.66 -8.65 -10.27
N TYR A 80 -4.61 -8.22 -9.02
CA TYR A 80 -5.83 -7.79 -8.32
C TYR A 80 -6.62 -6.76 -9.12
N GLY A 81 -5.93 -5.76 -9.67
CA GLY A 81 -6.61 -4.74 -10.47
C GLY A 81 -7.18 -5.26 -11.77
N SER A 82 -6.49 -6.16 -12.52
CA SER A 82 -7.04 -6.71 -13.74
C SER A 82 -8.26 -7.59 -13.48
N LEU A 83 -8.28 -8.35 -12.38
CA LEU A 83 -9.44 -9.12 -11.95
C LEU A 83 -10.60 -8.21 -11.55
N LEU A 84 -10.35 -7.15 -10.76
CA LEU A 84 -11.40 -6.18 -10.39
C LEU A 84 -11.97 -5.44 -11.61
N MET A 85 -11.14 -5.15 -12.59
CA MET A 85 -11.61 -4.56 -13.84
C MET A 85 -12.56 -5.49 -14.59
N GLN A 86 -12.22 -6.79 -14.67
CA GLN A 86 -13.02 -7.78 -15.37
C GLN A 86 -14.31 -8.16 -14.63
N GLU A 87 -14.22 -8.30 -13.30
CA GLU A 87 -15.30 -8.86 -12.50
C GLU A 87 -16.23 -7.79 -11.92
N GLU A 88 -15.70 -6.60 -11.64
CA GLU A 88 -16.41 -5.52 -10.94
C GLU A 88 -16.50 -4.23 -11.77
N GLY A 89 -15.89 -4.20 -12.95
CA GLY A 89 -15.86 -3.00 -13.79
C GLY A 89 -15.11 -1.81 -13.16
N ALA A 90 -14.24 -2.04 -12.20
CA ALA A 90 -13.46 -0.98 -11.57
C ALA A 90 -12.26 -0.58 -12.43
N THR A 91 -11.83 0.68 -12.38
CA THR A 91 -10.59 1.13 -13.01
C THR A 91 -9.42 1.02 -12.03
N PRO A 92 -8.45 0.11 -12.24
CA PRO A 92 -7.28 -0.01 -11.39
C PRO A 92 -6.19 0.98 -11.80
N LEU A 93 -5.58 1.63 -10.82
CA LEU A 93 -4.38 2.45 -10.98
C LEU A 93 -3.31 1.95 -10.03
N TYR A 94 -2.07 1.91 -10.48
CA TYR A 94 -0.94 1.45 -9.67
C TYR A 94 0.03 2.59 -9.43
N LEU A 95 0.28 2.88 -8.16
CA LEU A 95 1.27 3.88 -7.77
C LEU A 95 2.67 3.31 -7.85
N ARG A 96 3.60 4.05 -8.45
CA ARG A 96 5.05 3.88 -8.27
C ARG A 96 5.59 5.11 -7.57
N TYR A 97 6.43 4.92 -6.56
CA TYR A 97 7.01 6.01 -5.78
C TYR A 97 8.37 5.63 -5.19
N ASN A 98 9.11 6.61 -4.73
CA ASN A 98 10.37 6.42 -4.01
C ASN A 98 10.08 5.99 -2.56
N SER A 99 10.09 4.68 -2.32
CA SER A 99 9.76 4.13 -1.01
C SER A 99 10.83 4.35 0.07
N GLY A 100 11.93 5.01 -0.23
CA GLY A 100 12.98 5.39 0.73
C GLY A 100 12.83 6.80 1.33
N LEU A 101 11.92 7.64 0.81
CA LEU A 101 11.63 8.95 1.38
C LEU A 101 10.83 8.85 2.68
N HIS A 102 10.77 9.93 3.44
CA HIS A 102 9.85 10.02 4.58
C HIS A 102 8.41 9.67 4.18
N ILE A 103 7.71 8.96 5.07
CA ILE A 103 6.29 8.62 4.86
C ILE A 103 5.48 9.89 4.68
N SER A 104 5.77 10.93 5.45
CA SER A 104 5.11 12.24 5.37
C SER A 104 5.32 12.93 4.03
N GLU A 105 6.54 12.87 3.49
CA GLU A 105 6.87 13.45 2.18
C GLU A 105 6.10 12.76 1.05
N ASN A 106 6.13 11.42 1.04
CA ASN A 106 5.35 10.63 0.09
C ASN A 106 3.83 10.83 0.29
N GLY A 107 3.37 11.01 1.53
CA GLY A 107 1.96 11.26 1.85
C GLY A 107 1.44 12.56 1.22
N ARG A 108 2.22 13.64 1.32
CA ARG A 108 1.88 14.91 0.65
C ARG A 108 1.86 14.75 -0.86
N LEU A 109 2.88 14.09 -1.42
CA LEU A 109 2.95 13.87 -2.87
C LEU A 109 1.76 13.04 -3.37
N LEU A 110 1.37 11.98 -2.65
CA LEU A 110 0.21 11.17 -3.00
C LEU A 110 -1.09 11.99 -2.91
N SER A 111 -1.24 12.81 -1.87
CA SER A 111 -2.42 13.67 -1.73
C SER A 111 -2.57 14.64 -2.89
N VAL A 112 -1.48 15.27 -3.34
CA VAL A 112 -1.46 16.15 -4.52
C VAL A 112 -1.78 15.36 -5.79
N LEU A 113 -1.16 14.20 -5.98
CA LEU A 113 -1.37 13.36 -7.16
C LEU A 113 -2.82 12.85 -7.28
N LEU A 114 -3.48 12.54 -6.17
CA LEU A 114 -4.89 12.15 -6.15
C LEU A 114 -5.81 13.33 -6.48
N GLU A 115 -5.46 14.54 -6.04
CA GLU A 115 -6.22 15.74 -6.41
C GLU A 115 -6.07 16.06 -7.90
N GLU A 116 -4.86 15.96 -8.45
CA GLU A 116 -4.62 16.11 -9.89
C GLU A 116 -5.38 15.05 -10.71
N LEU A 117 -5.42 13.81 -10.21
CA LEU A 117 -6.17 12.71 -10.84
C LEU A 117 -7.66 13.08 -10.98
N LEU A 118 -8.28 13.60 -9.91
CA LEU A 118 -9.68 14.00 -9.97
C LEU A 118 -9.97 15.07 -11.04
N GLN A 119 -9.02 15.97 -11.26
CA GLN A 119 -9.18 17.06 -12.22
C GLN A 119 -9.13 16.61 -13.68
N VAL A 120 -8.38 15.54 -13.97
CA VAL A 120 -8.13 15.09 -15.34
C VAL A 120 -8.86 13.79 -15.71
N TYR A 121 -9.45 13.10 -14.73
CA TYR A 121 -10.18 11.87 -14.99
C TYR A 121 -11.48 12.18 -15.72
N PRO A 122 -11.76 11.56 -16.90
CA PRO A 122 -12.86 11.98 -17.78
C PRO A 122 -14.24 11.72 -17.21
N GLU A 123 -14.38 10.70 -16.36
CA GLU A 123 -15.65 10.33 -15.75
C GLU A 123 -15.74 10.87 -14.31
N PRO A 124 -16.94 11.21 -13.82
CA PRO A 124 -17.11 11.58 -12.41
C PRO A 124 -16.73 10.42 -11.49
N ILE A 125 -15.70 10.60 -10.66
CA ILE A 125 -15.32 9.58 -9.67
C ILE A 125 -16.39 9.58 -8.56
N GLU A 126 -17.14 8.49 -8.46
CA GLU A 126 -18.16 8.28 -7.42
C GLU A 126 -17.58 7.53 -6.22
N GLU A 127 -16.65 6.62 -6.46
CA GLU A 127 -16.00 5.82 -5.43
C GLU A 127 -14.50 5.73 -5.68
N LEU A 128 -13.71 6.21 -4.73
CA LEU A 128 -12.26 6.01 -4.67
C LEU A 128 -11.95 5.01 -3.56
N VAL A 129 -11.18 3.98 -3.89
CA VAL A 129 -10.67 3.00 -2.93
C VAL A 129 -9.15 3.00 -2.98
N LEU A 130 -8.51 3.04 -1.81
CA LEU A 130 -7.05 2.94 -1.69
C LEU A 130 -6.69 1.58 -1.09
N VAL A 131 -5.84 0.81 -1.77
CA VAL A 131 -5.34 -0.49 -1.31
C VAL A 131 -3.84 -0.37 -1.09
N GLY A 132 -3.40 -0.49 0.17
CA GLY A 132 -2.00 -0.33 0.54
C GLY A 132 -1.39 -1.61 1.08
N HIS A 133 -0.24 -2.02 0.52
CA HIS A 133 0.54 -3.13 1.05
C HIS A 133 1.67 -2.60 1.94
N SER A 134 1.79 -3.12 3.16
CA SER A 134 2.92 -2.81 4.05
C SER A 134 3.09 -1.29 4.27
N LEU A 135 4.27 -0.72 3.96
CA LEU A 135 4.53 0.72 3.96
C LEU A 135 3.46 1.52 3.18
N GLY A 136 2.92 0.95 2.09
CA GLY A 136 1.89 1.61 1.29
C GLY A 136 0.63 1.96 2.08
N GLY A 137 0.28 1.16 3.08
CA GLY A 137 -0.84 1.48 3.98
C GLY A 137 -0.54 2.64 4.92
N LEU A 138 0.70 2.78 5.39
CA LEU A 138 1.13 3.94 6.18
C LEU A 138 1.14 5.20 5.32
N LEU A 139 1.55 5.08 4.06
CA LEU A 139 1.50 6.17 3.08
C LEU A 139 0.06 6.65 2.84
N ILE A 140 -0.92 5.74 2.73
CA ILE A 140 -2.35 6.09 2.61
C ILE A 140 -2.79 6.89 3.84
N ARG A 141 -2.45 6.47 5.05
CA ARG A 141 -2.80 7.21 6.28
C ARG A 141 -2.21 8.62 6.29
N SER A 142 -0.95 8.75 5.90
CA SER A 142 -0.26 10.04 5.76
C SER A 142 -0.95 10.93 4.71
N ALA A 143 -1.29 10.38 3.54
CA ALA A 143 -1.97 11.12 2.49
C ALA A 143 -3.37 11.60 2.93
N CYS A 144 -4.13 10.78 3.66
CA CYS A 144 -5.42 11.18 4.24
C CYS A 144 -5.27 12.34 5.22
N HIS A 145 -4.23 12.31 6.06
CA HIS A 145 -3.93 13.41 6.98
C HIS A 145 -3.71 14.73 6.22
N TYR A 146 -2.81 14.72 5.23
CA TYR A 146 -2.51 15.94 4.45
C TYR A 146 -3.66 16.37 3.55
N GLY A 147 -4.39 15.44 2.95
CA GLY A 147 -5.58 15.74 2.16
C GLY A 147 -6.68 16.42 2.97
N ARG A 148 -6.85 16.01 4.23
CA ARG A 148 -7.78 16.65 5.17
C ARG A 148 -7.31 18.06 5.55
N GLN A 149 -6.02 18.24 5.85
CA GLN A 149 -5.46 19.54 6.21
C GLN A 149 -5.60 20.57 5.09
N THR A 150 -5.42 20.15 3.84
CA THR A 150 -5.48 21.02 2.65
C THR A 150 -6.84 21.05 2.00
N THR A 151 -7.85 20.42 2.60
CA THR A 151 -9.24 20.35 2.09
C THR A 151 -9.33 19.86 0.65
N CYS A 152 -8.53 18.86 0.28
CA CYS A 152 -8.54 18.25 -1.04
C CYS A 152 -9.89 17.57 -1.34
N ASN A 153 -10.35 17.66 -2.58
CA ASN A 153 -11.63 17.10 -3.02
C ASN A 153 -11.62 15.57 -3.08
N TRP A 154 -10.44 14.95 -3.32
CA TRP A 154 -10.32 13.51 -3.40
C TRP A 154 -10.73 12.80 -2.09
N VAL A 155 -10.53 13.44 -0.93
CA VAL A 155 -10.93 12.85 0.37
C VAL A 155 -12.44 12.66 0.48
N ALA A 156 -13.23 13.50 -0.19
CA ALA A 156 -14.69 13.38 -0.23
C ALA A 156 -15.17 12.23 -1.16
N ARG A 157 -14.29 11.70 -2.00
CA ARG A 157 -14.55 10.55 -2.89
C ARG A 157 -14.00 9.25 -2.32
N LEU A 158 -13.13 9.33 -1.32
CA LEU A 158 -12.56 8.15 -0.66
C LEU A 158 -13.66 7.46 0.16
N SER A 159 -13.96 6.22 -0.18
CA SER A 159 -14.94 5.41 0.52
C SER A 159 -14.28 4.38 1.44
N LYS A 160 -13.20 3.77 0.96
CA LYS A 160 -12.55 2.64 1.64
C LYS A 160 -11.03 2.75 1.57
N ALA A 161 -10.38 2.36 2.66
CA ALA A 161 -8.94 2.12 2.72
C ALA A 161 -8.70 0.67 3.18
N ILE A 162 -8.03 -0.12 2.34
CA ILE A 162 -7.76 -1.55 2.59
C ILE A 162 -6.27 -1.73 2.80
N TYR A 163 -5.88 -2.31 3.92
CA TYR A 163 -4.51 -2.44 4.37
C TYR A 163 -4.08 -3.91 4.39
N LEU A 164 -3.07 -4.25 3.60
CA LEU A 164 -2.53 -5.61 3.48
C LEU A 164 -1.19 -5.68 4.22
N GLY A 165 -1.15 -6.30 5.38
CA GLY A 165 0.07 -6.44 6.18
C GLY A 165 0.71 -5.11 6.60
N THR A 166 -0.06 -4.05 6.77
CA THR A 166 0.45 -2.73 7.14
C THR A 166 0.82 -2.67 8.62
N PRO A 167 2.04 -2.22 8.98
CA PRO A 167 2.49 -2.17 10.36
C PRO A 167 1.95 -0.93 11.09
N HIS A 168 0.66 -0.92 11.44
CA HIS A 168 -0.03 0.23 12.04
C HIS A 168 0.52 0.66 13.41
N HIS A 169 1.28 -0.21 14.07
CA HIS A 169 1.96 0.04 15.35
C HIS A 169 3.48 -0.14 15.23
N GLY A 170 4.01 0.01 14.00
CA GLY A 170 5.42 -0.18 13.73
C GLY A 170 5.84 -1.65 13.70
N VAL A 171 7.12 -1.86 13.51
CA VAL A 171 7.79 -3.17 13.59
C VAL A 171 9.07 -3.02 14.40
N PRO A 172 9.47 -4.05 15.17
CA PRO A 172 10.76 -4.05 15.82
C PRO A 172 11.88 -3.92 14.78
N TRP A 173 12.84 -3.04 15.03
CA TRP A 173 13.98 -2.80 14.14
C TRP A 173 14.70 -4.07 13.71
N GLN A 174 14.92 -4.99 14.66
CA GLN A 174 15.60 -6.27 14.43
C GLN A 174 14.84 -7.14 13.42
N SER A 175 13.52 -7.15 13.48
CA SER A 175 12.67 -7.90 12.55
C SER A 175 12.75 -7.32 11.15
N LEU A 176 12.71 -6.00 11.02
CA LEU A 176 12.78 -5.33 9.73
C LEU A 176 14.14 -5.56 9.04
N THR A 177 15.25 -5.38 9.75
CA THR A 177 16.59 -5.55 9.21
C THR A 177 16.91 -7.00 8.84
N ALA A 178 16.55 -7.97 9.68
CA ALA A 178 16.78 -9.39 9.41
C ALA A 178 16.03 -9.84 8.13
N ASN A 179 14.80 -9.41 7.96
CA ASN A 179 14.01 -9.77 6.78
C ASN A 179 14.46 -9.04 5.50
N MET A 180 14.90 -7.80 5.60
CA MET A 180 15.54 -7.11 4.47
C MET A 180 16.81 -7.81 4.05
N LEU A 181 17.67 -8.20 5.00
CA LEU A 181 18.89 -8.97 4.74
C LEU A 181 18.61 -10.31 4.05
N LEU A 182 17.63 -11.07 4.53
CA LEU A 182 17.24 -12.35 3.92
C LEU A 182 16.76 -12.18 2.47
N ARG A 183 15.95 -11.17 2.19
CA ARG A 183 15.46 -10.90 0.83
C ARG A 183 16.60 -10.49 -0.12
N TRP A 184 17.57 -9.76 0.37
CA TRP A 184 18.65 -9.19 -0.43
C TRP A 184 19.83 -10.14 -0.58
N SER A 185 20.10 -10.95 0.44
CA SER A 185 21.06 -12.07 0.31
C SER A 185 20.58 -13.12 -0.70
N ALA A 186 19.27 -13.31 -0.84
CA ALA A 186 18.67 -14.16 -1.87
C ALA A 186 18.67 -13.50 -3.28
N SER A 187 19.04 -12.21 -3.39
CA SER A 187 19.21 -11.56 -4.68
C SER A 187 20.48 -12.02 -5.36
N ASN A 188 20.38 -12.52 -6.59
CA ASN A 188 21.54 -12.86 -7.42
C ASN A 188 22.30 -11.62 -7.94
N ASN A 189 21.90 -10.41 -7.53
CA ASN A 189 22.52 -9.16 -7.96
C ASN A 189 23.58 -8.72 -6.95
N LEU A 190 24.85 -8.99 -7.27
CA LEU A 190 26.01 -8.61 -6.45
C LEU A 190 26.10 -7.10 -6.14
N LEU A 191 25.61 -6.25 -7.06
CA LEU A 191 25.60 -4.80 -6.84
C LEU A 191 24.61 -4.43 -5.72
N VAL A 192 23.43 -5.05 -5.71
CA VAL A 192 22.42 -4.85 -4.66
C VAL A 192 22.96 -5.32 -3.31
N GLN A 193 23.60 -6.48 -3.25
CA GLN A 193 24.24 -7.00 -2.02
C GLN A 193 25.33 -6.05 -1.51
N LYS A 194 26.21 -5.56 -2.41
CA LYS A 194 27.30 -4.65 -2.05
C LYS A 194 26.82 -3.28 -1.59
N LEU A 195 25.80 -2.72 -2.27
CA LEU A 195 25.18 -1.45 -1.84
C LEU A 195 24.54 -1.57 -0.46
N TYR A 196 23.90 -2.70 -0.19
CA TYR A 196 23.33 -2.96 1.13
C TYR A 196 24.40 -3.07 2.23
N SER A 197 25.51 -3.76 1.97
CA SER A 197 26.60 -3.89 2.95
C SER A 197 27.31 -2.56 3.26
N LEU A 198 27.25 -1.60 2.34
CA LEU A 198 27.83 -0.25 2.51
C LEU A 198 26.86 0.70 3.23
N TYR A 199 25.61 0.35 3.35
CA TYR A 199 24.57 1.18 3.95
C TYR A 199 24.00 0.51 5.19
N GLU A 200 24.01 1.21 6.32
CA GLU A 200 23.41 0.71 7.58
C GLU A 200 21.86 0.61 7.54
N GLY A 201 21.27 0.43 6.36
CA GLY A 201 19.87 0.10 6.17
C GLY A 201 18.84 1.14 6.63
N ARG A 202 19.24 2.40 6.80
CA ARG A 202 18.38 3.43 7.43
C ARG A 202 17.96 4.51 6.45
N SER A 203 17.18 4.15 5.40
CA SER A 203 16.44 5.18 4.67
C SER A 203 15.45 5.89 5.61
N ALA A 204 14.99 7.07 5.22
CA ALA A 204 14.04 7.84 5.98
C ALA A 204 12.78 7.01 6.32
N SER A 205 12.22 6.32 5.33
CA SER A 205 11.02 5.48 5.50
C SER A 205 11.24 4.30 6.47
N VAL A 206 12.44 3.73 6.50
CA VAL A 206 12.76 2.63 7.43
C VAL A 206 12.74 3.14 8.87
N ARG A 207 13.28 4.32 9.13
CA ARG A 207 13.16 4.97 10.45
C ARG A 207 11.71 5.26 10.79
N ASP A 208 10.97 5.85 9.85
CA ASP A 208 9.57 6.21 10.03
C ASP A 208 8.68 5.00 10.37
N ILE A 209 8.94 3.82 9.76
CA ILE A 209 8.19 2.59 10.08
C ILE A 209 8.46 2.15 11.53
N VAL A 210 9.70 2.24 11.98
CA VAL A 210 10.08 1.86 13.35
C VAL A 210 9.50 2.84 14.37
N ASP A 211 9.60 4.13 14.08
CA ASP A 211 9.21 5.22 14.99
C ASP A 211 7.73 5.63 14.80
N MET A 212 7.03 5.03 13.82
CA MET A 212 5.66 5.39 13.44
C MET A 212 5.50 6.86 13.03
N ALA A 213 6.52 7.40 12.37
CA ALA A 213 6.54 8.78 11.89
C ALA A 213 5.76 8.95 10.58
N LEU A 214 4.47 9.25 10.67
CA LEU A 214 3.57 9.38 9.52
C LEU A 214 3.46 10.81 8.97
N ILE A 215 3.79 11.80 9.76
CA ILE A 215 3.70 13.24 9.46
C ILE A 215 5.00 13.93 9.82
N ASP A 216 5.19 15.15 9.31
CA ASP A 216 6.44 15.89 9.50
C ASP A 216 6.77 16.15 10.97
N GLU A 217 5.76 16.45 11.75
CA GLU A 217 5.90 16.75 13.17
C GLU A 217 6.48 15.56 13.96
N HIS A 218 6.30 14.32 13.45
CA HIS A 218 6.78 13.11 14.12
C HIS A 218 8.30 12.93 14.05
N TRP A 219 8.96 13.53 13.07
CA TRP A 219 10.41 13.38 12.90
C TRP A 219 11.18 14.70 12.88
N GLN A 220 10.48 15.84 12.77
CA GLN A 220 11.09 17.18 12.83
C GLN A 220 11.11 17.76 14.25
N SER A 221 10.22 17.28 15.14
CA SER A 221 10.12 17.76 16.52
C SER A 221 10.82 16.81 17.48
N GLU A 222 11.50 17.37 18.48
CA GLU A 222 12.05 16.62 19.61
C GLU A 222 10.97 16.24 20.65
N GLU A 223 9.80 16.88 20.57
CA GLU A 223 8.70 16.60 21.49
C GLU A 223 7.85 15.42 20.98
N PRO A 224 7.35 14.55 21.88
CA PRO A 224 6.44 13.47 21.50
C PRO A 224 5.19 14.03 20.83
N SER A 225 5.02 13.75 19.56
CA SER A 225 3.82 14.15 18.83
C SER A 225 2.70 13.11 18.99
N LYS A 226 1.45 13.55 18.83
CA LYS A 226 0.30 12.66 18.93
C LYS A 226 0.25 11.73 17.73
N PRO A 227 -0.16 10.46 17.92
CA PRO A 227 -0.43 9.57 16.78
C PRO A 227 -1.41 10.20 15.80
N VAL A 228 -1.24 9.89 14.49
CA VAL A 228 -2.19 10.30 13.46
C VAL A 228 -3.49 9.54 13.63
N ASP A 229 -4.58 10.26 13.83
CA ASP A 229 -5.92 9.68 13.90
C ASP A 229 -6.31 8.95 12.61
N TRP A 230 -7.24 7.99 12.74
CA TRP A 230 -7.87 7.40 11.57
C TRP A 230 -8.71 8.44 10.84
N PHE A 231 -8.69 8.35 9.52
CA PHE A 231 -9.51 9.24 8.71
C PHE A 231 -10.99 8.86 8.87
N ASP A 232 -11.75 9.71 9.55
CA ASP A 232 -13.18 9.52 9.77
C ASP A 232 -13.98 9.65 8.47
N GLY A 233 -15.11 8.94 8.40
CA GLY A 233 -16.03 9.04 7.25
C GLY A 233 -15.79 8.00 6.16
N ILE A 234 -14.75 7.16 6.30
CA ILE A 234 -14.49 6.03 5.41
C ILE A 234 -14.45 4.71 6.19
N GLU A 235 -14.53 3.61 5.47
CA GLU A 235 -14.33 2.28 6.05
C GLU A 235 -12.85 1.88 5.94
N HIS A 236 -12.32 1.35 7.05
CA HIS A 236 -10.95 0.83 7.12
C HIS A 236 -10.99 -0.68 7.24
N PHE A 237 -10.30 -1.39 6.33
CA PHE A 237 -10.23 -2.84 6.29
C PHE A 237 -8.79 -3.32 6.43
N PHE A 238 -8.59 -4.43 7.15
CA PHE A 238 -7.27 -4.90 7.55
C PHE A 238 -7.10 -6.38 7.22
N ILE A 239 -6.13 -6.73 6.38
CA ILE A 239 -5.73 -8.11 6.14
C ILE A 239 -4.36 -8.35 6.74
N ALA A 240 -4.27 -9.32 7.63
CA ALA A 240 -3.03 -9.86 8.14
C ALA A 240 -2.77 -11.24 7.54
N GLY A 241 -1.51 -11.54 7.28
CA GLY A 241 -1.05 -12.89 6.98
C GLY A 241 -0.44 -13.58 8.20
N SER A 242 -0.21 -14.88 8.11
CA SER A 242 0.61 -15.61 9.07
C SER A 242 1.51 -16.62 8.39
N ILE A 243 2.66 -16.95 9.05
CA ILE A 243 3.61 -17.94 8.53
C ILE A 243 3.01 -19.34 8.56
N ASN A 244 2.24 -19.64 9.61
CA ASN A 244 1.69 -20.96 9.87
C ASN A 244 0.21 -21.00 9.44
N GLU A 245 -0.24 -22.17 8.99
CA GLU A 245 -1.66 -22.44 8.71
C GLU A 245 -2.51 -22.41 9.96
N ASP A 246 -1.93 -22.72 11.14
CA ASP A 246 -2.59 -22.54 12.44
C ASP A 246 -2.41 -21.08 12.93
N PRO A 247 -3.45 -20.25 12.91
CA PRO A 247 -3.39 -18.87 13.36
C PRO A 247 -3.11 -18.73 14.87
N ASN A 248 -3.41 -19.78 15.68
CA ASN A 248 -3.20 -19.78 17.13
C ASN A 248 -1.79 -20.26 17.53
N HIS A 249 -0.98 -20.66 16.57
CA HIS A 249 0.38 -21.08 16.87
C HIS A 249 1.22 -19.92 17.42
N LEU A 250 1.99 -20.14 18.46
CA LEU A 250 2.82 -19.11 19.13
C LEU A 250 3.72 -18.35 18.15
N ILE A 251 4.24 -19.03 17.13
CA ILE A 251 5.06 -18.42 16.07
C ILE A 251 4.24 -17.43 15.24
N SER A 252 2.97 -17.73 14.91
CA SER A 252 2.10 -16.81 14.16
C SER A 252 1.82 -15.54 14.95
N HIS A 253 1.62 -15.63 16.25
CA HIS A 253 1.43 -14.46 17.10
C HIS A 253 2.69 -13.60 17.23
N ALA A 254 3.88 -14.22 17.34
CA ALA A 254 5.14 -13.51 17.53
C ALA A 254 5.69 -12.89 16.24
N PHE A 255 5.57 -13.58 15.13
CA PHE A 255 6.21 -13.22 13.86
C PHE A 255 5.22 -12.82 12.76
N GLY A 256 3.91 -13.02 12.95
CA GLY A 256 2.89 -12.68 11.97
C GLY A 256 3.14 -13.30 10.61
N ASP A 257 3.22 -12.46 9.58
CA ASP A 257 3.52 -12.82 8.19
C ASP A 257 5.04 -12.83 7.86
N VAL A 258 5.89 -12.90 8.85
CA VAL A 258 7.37 -12.78 8.87
C VAL A 258 7.86 -11.36 9.16
N LEU A 259 7.19 -10.32 8.66
CA LEU A 259 7.60 -8.92 8.79
C LEU A 259 6.80 -8.15 9.82
N VAL A 260 5.48 -8.36 9.85
CA VAL A 260 4.57 -7.56 10.64
C VAL A 260 3.77 -8.49 11.59
N PRO A 261 3.83 -8.24 12.91
CA PRO A 261 3.00 -8.97 13.86
C PRO A 261 1.49 -8.82 13.55
N ILE A 262 0.72 -9.87 13.72
CA ILE A 262 -0.72 -9.89 13.41
C ILE A 262 -1.44 -8.71 14.09
N GLY A 263 -1.16 -8.47 15.36
CA GLY A 263 -1.77 -7.36 16.11
C GLY A 263 -1.47 -5.99 15.51
N SER A 264 -0.24 -5.77 14.99
CA SER A 264 0.12 -4.53 14.29
C SER A 264 -0.59 -4.41 12.95
N ALA A 265 -0.64 -5.51 12.17
CA ALA A 265 -1.32 -5.54 10.87
C ALA A 265 -2.84 -5.33 10.99
N GLN A 266 -3.45 -5.76 12.09
CA GLN A 266 -4.86 -5.59 12.39
C GLN A 266 -5.17 -4.34 13.22
N ALA A 267 -4.23 -3.43 13.41
CA ALA A 267 -4.38 -2.21 14.23
C ALA A 267 -4.88 -2.48 15.68
N ARG A 268 -4.57 -3.67 16.25
CA ARG A 268 -5.02 -4.12 17.59
C ARG A 268 -3.95 -4.04 18.66
N SER A 269 -2.69 -3.77 18.32
CA SER A 269 -1.59 -3.78 19.27
C SER A 269 -1.34 -2.41 19.88
N ALA A 270 -1.10 -2.36 21.19
CA ALA A 270 -0.80 -1.15 21.95
C ALA A 270 0.71 -0.94 22.16
N LEU A 271 1.57 -1.37 21.22
CA LEU A 271 3.02 -1.30 21.40
C LEU A 271 3.57 0.14 21.46
N HIS A 272 2.90 1.11 20.83
CA HIS A 272 3.33 2.51 20.77
C HIS A 272 2.15 3.45 21.05
N GLY A 273 1.74 3.56 22.31
CA GLY A 273 0.73 4.52 22.76
C GLY A 273 -0.73 4.12 22.43
N HIS A 274 -1.66 4.85 23.02
CA HIS A 274 -3.10 4.60 22.83
C HIS A 274 -3.60 5.29 21.56
N MET A 275 -3.39 4.68 20.40
CA MET A 275 -4.11 5.08 19.21
C MET A 275 -5.52 4.47 19.29
N PRO A 276 -6.60 5.27 19.19
CA PRO A 276 -7.95 4.73 19.18
C PRO A 276 -8.10 3.76 18.02
N ALA A 277 -8.86 2.68 18.23
CA ALA A 277 -9.17 1.74 17.16
C ALA A 277 -10.11 2.40 16.14
N PRO A 278 -9.98 2.09 14.84
CA PRO A 278 -10.96 2.55 13.85
C PRO A 278 -12.33 1.93 14.11
N ARG A 279 -13.38 2.59 13.59
CA ARG A 279 -14.75 2.09 13.72
C ARG A 279 -14.87 0.71 13.06
N ASN A 280 -15.70 -0.16 13.62
CA ASN A 280 -15.98 -1.52 13.12
C ASN A 280 -14.74 -2.42 12.95
N LEU A 281 -13.67 -2.15 13.68
CA LEU A 281 -12.40 -2.89 13.56
C LEU A 281 -12.58 -4.41 13.58
N GLN A 282 -13.46 -4.95 14.44
CA GLN A 282 -13.65 -6.41 14.58
C GLN A 282 -14.25 -7.03 13.32
N GLN A 283 -15.15 -6.32 12.64
CA GLN A 283 -15.83 -6.78 11.42
C GLN A 283 -14.95 -6.62 10.18
N ASN A 284 -14.07 -5.62 10.19
CA ASN A 284 -13.24 -5.22 9.07
C ASN A 284 -11.82 -5.80 9.12
N CYS A 285 -11.58 -6.87 9.90
CA CYS A 285 -10.30 -7.54 9.98
C CYS A 285 -10.40 -8.96 9.45
N ALA A 286 -9.47 -9.35 8.59
CA ALA A 286 -9.26 -10.72 8.15
C ALA A 286 -7.84 -11.20 8.49
N LEU A 287 -7.71 -12.48 8.81
CA LEU A 287 -6.44 -13.17 8.93
C LEU A 287 -6.42 -14.29 7.90
N ILE A 288 -5.43 -14.28 7.02
CA ILE A 288 -5.24 -15.30 5.99
C ILE A 288 -4.05 -16.17 6.40
N PRO A 289 -4.31 -17.39 6.93
CA PRO A 289 -3.25 -18.28 7.40
C PRO A 289 -2.35 -18.79 6.28
N GLY A 290 -1.07 -19.05 6.57
CA GLY A 290 -0.10 -19.55 5.60
C GLY A 290 0.37 -18.55 4.55
N VAL A 291 -0.15 -17.32 4.55
CA VAL A 291 0.20 -16.29 3.57
C VAL A 291 1.26 -15.35 4.14
N LYS A 292 2.45 -15.38 3.51
CA LYS A 292 3.59 -14.54 3.88
C LYS A 292 3.40 -13.11 3.38
N HIS A 293 4.12 -12.16 4.00
CA HIS A 293 4.00 -10.72 3.78
C HIS A 293 3.89 -10.28 2.32
N ILE A 294 4.82 -10.68 1.48
CA ILE A 294 4.82 -10.28 0.05
C ILE A 294 3.67 -10.93 -0.72
N ALA A 295 3.31 -12.16 -0.36
CA ALA A 295 2.23 -12.88 -1.01
C ALA A 295 0.85 -12.24 -0.78
N LEU A 296 0.68 -11.39 0.26
CA LEU A 296 -0.54 -10.63 0.47
C LEU A 296 -0.93 -9.74 -0.73
N ALA A 297 0.01 -9.41 -1.62
CA ALA A 297 -0.27 -8.60 -2.80
C ALA A 297 -0.68 -9.41 -4.04
N HIS A 298 -0.58 -10.75 -4.00
CA HIS A 298 -0.85 -11.63 -5.15
C HIS A 298 -1.30 -13.05 -4.72
N ASN A 299 -2.17 -13.12 -3.71
CA ASN A 299 -2.78 -14.36 -3.23
C ASN A 299 -4.28 -14.34 -3.51
N ILE A 300 -4.84 -15.46 -3.97
CA ILE A 300 -6.24 -15.52 -4.41
C ILE A 300 -7.24 -15.39 -3.26
N GLU A 301 -6.90 -15.86 -2.06
CA GLU A 301 -7.77 -15.73 -0.89
C GLU A 301 -7.82 -14.28 -0.39
N VAL A 302 -6.67 -13.57 -0.44
CA VAL A 302 -6.60 -12.14 -0.15
C VAL A 302 -7.42 -11.36 -1.18
N TYR A 303 -7.34 -11.72 -2.47
CA TYR A 303 -8.17 -11.12 -3.51
C TYR A 303 -9.65 -11.33 -3.26
N ALA A 304 -10.06 -12.55 -2.91
CA ALA A 304 -11.46 -12.87 -2.62
C ALA A 304 -12.01 -12.03 -1.46
N GLN A 305 -11.21 -11.87 -0.39
CA GLN A 305 -11.58 -11.03 0.75
C GLN A 305 -11.65 -9.54 0.36
N LEU A 306 -10.70 -9.05 -0.40
CA LEU A 306 -10.69 -7.67 -0.91
C LEU A 306 -11.93 -7.40 -1.77
N ARG A 307 -12.25 -8.30 -2.70
CA ARG A 307 -13.43 -8.21 -3.56
C ARG A 307 -14.74 -8.21 -2.74
N GLN A 308 -14.84 -9.08 -1.73
CA GLN A 308 -15.99 -9.09 -0.83
C GLN A 308 -16.21 -7.70 -0.22
N TRP A 309 -15.19 -7.09 0.36
CA TRP A 309 -15.29 -5.77 1.00
C TRP A 309 -15.57 -4.63 0.03
N LEU A 310 -15.11 -4.72 -1.21
CA LEU A 310 -15.46 -3.76 -2.24
C LEU A 310 -16.97 -3.75 -2.56
N ASN A 311 -17.63 -4.90 -2.37
CA ASN A 311 -19.06 -5.05 -2.66
C ASN A 311 -19.94 -4.89 -1.41
N GLU A 312 -19.38 -4.84 -0.22
CA GLU A 312 -20.12 -4.54 1.01
C GLU A 312 -20.63 -3.08 0.97
N GLY A 313 -21.91 -2.91 1.30
CA GLY A 313 -22.59 -1.60 1.23
C GLY A 313 -23.23 -1.26 -0.11
N GLN A 314 -23.02 -2.06 -1.15
CA GLN A 314 -23.78 -1.96 -2.39
C GLN A 314 -25.04 -2.86 -2.28
N SER A 315 -26.23 -2.27 -2.39
CA SER A 315 -27.42 -3.04 -2.74
C SER A 315 -27.13 -3.72 -4.08
N LEU A 316 -27.05 -5.07 -4.09
CA LEU A 316 -26.95 -5.85 -5.31
C LEU A 316 -27.93 -5.28 -6.33
N PRO A 317 -27.50 -4.91 -7.55
CA PRO A 317 -28.45 -4.62 -8.60
C PRO A 317 -29.32 -5.88 -8.73
N GLN A 318 -30.64 -5.72 -8.56
CA GLN A 318 -31.60 -6.77 -8.82
C GLN A 318 -31.37 -7.23 -10.26
N LYS A 319 -30.55 -8.25 -10.46
CA LYS A 319 -30.51 -8.99 -11.71
C LYS A 319 -31.84 -9.71 -11.79
N LEU A 320 -32.78 -9.05 -12.50
CA LEU A 320 -33.83 -9.64 -13.34
C LEU A 320 -34.16 -11.11 -12.98
N ALA A 321 -35.15 -11.25 -12.09
CA ALA A 321 -36.05 -12.39 -12.14
C ALA A 321 -36.99 -12.19 -13.36
N HIS A 322 -36.54 -12.57 -14.56
CA HIS A 322 -37.39 -12.82 -15.72
C HIS A 322 -36.59 -13.66 -16.72
N ALA A 323 -36.74 -14.95 -16.67
CA ALA A 323 -37.04 -15.85 -17.80
C ALA A 323 -37.16 -17.29 -17.27
#